data_bfdf4814dcf5ef641ad7e03a53f43494
#
_entry.id   bfdf4814dcf5ef641ad7e03a53f43494
#
_cell.length_a   1.000
_cell.length_b   1.000
_cell.length_c   1.000
_cell.angle_alpha   90.00
_cell.angle_beta   90.00
_cell.angle_gamma   90.00
#
_symmetry.space_group_name_H-M   'P 1'
#
loop_
_entity.id
_entity.type
_entity.pdbx_description
1 polymer ?
#
loop_
_entity_poly.entity_id
_entity_poly.type
_entity_poly.pdbx_seq_one_letter_code
_entity_poly.pdbx_strand_id
1 'polypeptide(L)'
;MEIDTILQQIDIGEDQEYEFKSAEGGLPKDIWETLSAFANTDGGYIILGVSEKKPRLEITGVRNPKNLQQEFWDNHNNRQKLNISICSNSDVEVKKINEYQLLIIHIPRATRTQRPVYINNNPMTGTYKRNYEGDYRCHKEEIEQMFRDASNEPQDFQVLDNFNLNDIDPDTLKVFRQRFSNREPDHPWLAYNDQQLLHQLGGWRRDRNSSKEGLTVAGLLMFGRERSILDAFPHYSLDYQEKLSDDPEKRWTYRLTLDGKWEANLLNSYYRVYGRLINNLDVPFQLDKDAVRKDETHVHEALREALVNTLIHADHQSSRPIKVVKSIDGYLFSNPGRLRIPLQRLYEGGTSDPRNPHLQKMFQMLGLGEKAGSGFGKILRAWKEQQWLSPLVSEKLDLEVTSVNLPMTSFIPEAVEVELKRIIGDAYRQLGDLDRIILVLAHQFEEISNTDIQRYRSEHPRDISERLRNLVQNGWLHQSGKCRGTRYTLPNQNSSAQLSLLPSSEHYPPSSEHYQQLEAIAEPIRRKGRISKDSVRKVILELCSQQYLPLGTLAQLLGREPDTIRNHYVNPMIDERLLELKHPQLRNHPQQAYRTVSRSHFLSAQDE
;
A
#
# COMPACT_ATOMS: atom_id res chain seq x y z
N MET A 1 -0.52 26.74 6.88
CA MET A 1 0.79 26.01 6.90
C MET A 1 1.85 26.86 7.58
N GLU A 2 2.75 26.29 8.42
CA GLU A 2 3.84 27.03 9.06
C GLU A 2 4.96 27.39 8.07
N ILE A 3 5.63 28.55 8.28
CA ILE A 3 6.68 29.04 7.36
C ILE A 3 7.87 28.07 7.29
N ASP A 4 8.27 27.53 8.44
CA ASP A 4 9.39 26.59 8.52
C ASP A 4 9.11 25.30 7.72
N THR A 5 7.86 24.85 7.68
CA THR A 5 7.43 23.70 6.87
C THR A 5 7.59 24.00 5.37
N ILE A 6 7.23 25.21 4.94
CA ILE A 6 7.36 25.64 3.54
C ILE A 6 8.84 25.67 3.13
N LEU A 7 9.69 26.28 3.97
CA LEU A 7 11.13 26.36 3.68
C LEU A 7 11.79 24.97 3.60
N GLN A 8 11.41 24.09 4.52
CA GLN A 8 11.91 22.70 4.48
C GLN A 8 11.44 21.97 3.23
N GLN A 9 10.20 22.18 2.80
CA GLN A 9 9.69 21.51 1.61
C GLN A 9 10.33 22.04 0.33
N ILE A 10 10.64 23.35 0.27
CA ILE A 10 11.41 23.92 -0.84
C ILE A 10 12.81 23.29 -0.95
N ASP A 11 13.45 23.00 0.19
CA ASP A 11 14.74 22.31 0.22
C ASP A 11 14.64 20.82 -0.19
N ILE A 12 13.50 20.17 0.09
CA ILE A 12 13.23 18.76 -0.26
C ILE A 12 12.87 18.62 -1.75
N GLY A 13 12.09 19.57 -2.29
CA GLY A 13 11.57 19.55 -3.66
C GLY A 13 10.11 19.12 -3.77
N GLU A 14 9.64 18.94 -5.01
CA GLU A 14 8.31 18.43 -5.30
C GLU A 14 8.18 16.95 -4.91
N ASP A 15 6.99 16.57 -4.49
CA ASP A 15 6.64 15.21 -4.13
C ASP A 15 5.15 14.93 -4.41
N GLN A 16 4.62 13.88 -3.81
CA GLN A 16 3.22 13.51 -3.97
C GLN A 16 2.25 14.52 -3.36
N GLU A 17 2.69 15.33 -2.39
CA GLU A 17 1.86 16.26 -1.63
C GLU A 17 2.12 17.73 -1.98
N TYR A 18 3.25 18.05 -2.61
CA TYR A 18 3.66 19.43 -2.87
C TYR A 18 4.02 19.66 -4.33
N GLU A 19 3.49 20.75 -4.87
CA GLU A 19 3.79 21.26 -6.20
C GLU A 19 4.22 22.72 -6.12
N PHE A 20 5.33 23.07 -6.76
CA PHE A 20 5.86 24.42 -6.78
C PHE A 20 5.74 25.01 -8.20
N LYS A 21 5.19 26.21 -8.30
CA LYS A 21 5.03 26.88 -9.59
C LYS A 21 5.48 28.32 -9.54
N SER A 22 6.19 28.74 -10.59
CA SER A 22 6.43 30.17 -10.82
C SER A 22 5.13 30.87 -11.18
N ALA A 23 4.88 32.02 -10.60
CA ALA A 23 3.71 32.84 -10.88
C ALA A 23 4.11 34.25 -11.33
N GLU A 24 5.29 34.42 -11.93
CA GLU A 24 5.79 35.71 -12.43
C GLU A 24 4.89 36.31 -13.51
N GLY A 25 4.28 35.48 -14.34
CA GLY A 25 3.39 35.86 -15.45
C GLY A 25 1.91 35.81 -15.18
N GLY A 26 1.47 35.58 -13.92
CA GLY A 26 0.09 35.34 -13.55
C GLY A 26 -0.17 33.90 -13.12
N LEU A 27 -1.44 33.47 -13.09
CA LEU A 27 -1.81 32.13 -12.68
C LEU A 27 -1.35 31.10 -13.72
N PRO A 28 -0.52 30.09 -13.35
CA PRO A 28 -0.08 29.07 -14.29
C PRO A 28 -1.25 28.32 -14.93
N LYS A 29 -1.20 28.08 -16.24
CA LYS A 29 -2.33 27.45 -16.96
C LYS A 29 -2.57 26.01 -16.55
N ASP A 30 -1.52 25.29 -16.19
CA ASP A 30 -1.50 23.89 -15.77
C ASP A 30 -1.92 23.67 -14.31
N ILE A 31 -2.14 24.74 -13.54
CA ILE A 31 -2.60 24.65 -12.15
C ILE A 31 -3.89 23.83 -12.02
N TRP A 32 -4.75 23.84 -13.03
CA TRP A 32 -6.04 23.15 -13.02
C TRP A 32 -5.88 21.64 -13.20
N GLU A 33 -4.86 21.21 -13.95
CA GLU A 33 -4.49 19.80 -14.08
C GLU A 33 -3.98 19.27 -12.75
N THR A 34 -3.10 20.03 -12.10
CA THR A 34 -2.58 19.72 -10.74
C THR A 34 -3.71 19.71 -9.70
N LEU A 35 -4.63 20.69 -9.75
CA LEU A 35 -5.79 20.71 -8.85
C LEU A 35 -6.65 19.46 -9.03
N SER A 36 -6.97 19.09 -10.27
CA SER A 36 -7.71 17.86 -10.57
C SER A 36 -6.96 16.63 -10.05
N ALA A 37 -5.65 16.56 -10.27
CA ALA A 37 -4.81 15.44 -9.84
C ALA A 37 -4.78 15.29 -8.32
N PHE A 38 -4.53 16.36 -7.58
CA PHE A 38 -4.56 16.33 -6.11
C PHE A 38 -5.93 15.95 -5.57
N ALA A 39 -6.99 16.58 -6.08
CA ALA A 39 -8.35 16.33 -5.62
C ALA A 39 -8.80 14.88 -5.83
N ASN A 40 -8.42 14.27 -6.94
CA ASN A 40 -8.76 12.87 -7.24
C ASN A 40 -7.85 11.86 -6.54
N THR A 41 -6.74 12.31 -5.93
CA THR A 41 -5.79 11.43 -5.23
C THR A 41 -5.90 11.63 -3.72
N ASP A 42 -4.93 12.21 -3.07
CA ASP A 42 -4.87 12.34 -1.61
C ASP A 42 -4.92 13.78 -1.12
N GLY A 43 -5.13 14.73 -2.04
CA GLY A 43 -4.99 16.16 -1.79
C GLY A 43 -3.53 16.60 -1.90
N GLY A 44 -3.27 17.87 -1.55
CA GLY A 44 -1.91 18.39 -1.59
C GLY A 44 -1.86 19.91 -1.53
N TYR A 45 -0.66 20.46 -1.72
CA TYR A 45 -0.41 21.89 -1.68
C TYR A 45 0.22 22.38 -2.98
N ILE A 46 -0.35 23.45 -3.54
CA ILE A 46 0.25 24.17 -4.66
C ILE A 46 0.82 25.47 -4.09
N ILE A 47 2.12 25.70 -4.25
CA ILE A 47 2.82 26.86 -3.74
C ILE A 47 3.29 27.69 -4.92
N LEU A 48 2.69 28.89 -5.07
CA LEU A 48 3.00 29.82 -6.15
C LEU A 48 4.02 30.86 -5.70
N GLY A 49 4.97 31.19 -6.57
CA GLY A 49 6.06 32.11 -6.30
C GLY A 49 7.38 31.39 -5.99
N VAL A 50 7.47 30.12 -6.38
CA VAL A 50 8.71 29.34 -6.35
C VAL A 50 9.02 28.89 -7.77
N SER A 51 10.25 29.10 -8.22
CA SER A 51 10.72 28.73 -9.56
C SER A 51 11.67 27.56 -9.50
N GLU A 52 11.49 26.59 -10.39
CA GLU A 52 12.41 25.49 -10.56
C GLU A 52 13.59 25.91 -11.46
N LYS A 53 14.71 26.32 -10.84
CA LYS A 53 15.98 26.49 -11.54
C LYS A 53 16.90 25.33 -11.18
N LYS A 54 16.92 24.31 -12.03
CA LYS A 54 17.74 23.11 -11.79
C LYS A 54 19.17 23.46 -11.40
N PRO A 55 19.72 22.97 -10.28
CA PRO A 55 19.20 21.83 -9.47
C PRO A 55 18.41 22.22 -8.22
N ARG A 56 17.98 23.46 -8.04
CA ARG A 56 17.32 23.94 -6.79
C ARG A 56 16.04 24.69 -7.09
N LEU A 57 15.13 24.67 -6.13
CA LEU A 57 13.99 25.57 -6.08
C LEU A 57 14.43 26.93 -5.52
N GLU A 58 14.00 28.02 -6.16
CA GLU A 58 14.26 29.39 -5.72
C GLU A 58 12.95 30.12 -5.44
N ILE A 59 12.89 30.83 -4.31
CA ILE A 59 11.77 31.69 -3.99
C ILE A 59 11.87 32.95 -4.84
N THR A 60 10.93 33.12 -5.78
CA THR A 60 10.84 34.31 -6.64
C THR A 60 9.74 35.27 -6.18
N GLY A 61 8.81 34.76 -5.37
CA GLY A 61 7.66 35.52 -4.90
C GLY A 61 6.59 35.74 -5.97
N VAL A 62 5.48 36.31 -5.54
CA VAL A 62 4.34 36.68 -6.37
C VAL A 62 4.22 38.22 -6.36
N ARG A 63 4.19 38.83 -7.55
CA ARG A 63 4.15 40.32 -7.67
C ARG A 63 2.85 40.92 -7.13
N ASN A 64 1.71 40.28 -7.38
CA ASN A 64 0.39 40.76 -6.94
C ASN A 64 -0.49 39.60 -6.41
N PRO A 65 -0.25 39.16 -5.17
CA PRO A 65 -0.94 37.98 -4.61
C PRO A 65 -2.46 38.15 -4.52
N LYS A 66 -2.97 39.36 -4.29
CA LYS A 66 -4.42 39.60 -4.23
C LYS A 66 -5.10 39.38 -5.57
N ASN A 67 -4.52 39.88 -6.66
CA ASN A 67 -5.08 39.67 -7.99
C ASN A 67 -5.00 38.21 -8.39
N LEU A 68 -3.89 37.53 -8.05
CA LEU A 68 -3.72 36.12 -8.34
C LEU A 68 -4.72 35.26 -7.56
N GLN A 69 -4.96 35.60 -6.30
CA GLN A 69 -5.97 34.96 -5.47
C GLN A 69 -7.38 35.16 -6.05
N GLN A 70 -7.70 36.38 -6.52
CA GLN A 70 -8.98 36.65 -7.16
C GLN A 70 -9.12 35.86 -8.48
N GLU A 71 -8.11 35.86 -9.33
CA GLU A 71 -8.09 35.07 -10.56
C GLU A 71 -8.28 33.57 -10.30
N PHE A 72 -7.65 33.06 -9.25
CA PHE A 72 -7.86 31.66 -8.83
C PHE A 72 -9.33 31.40 -8.47
N TRP A 73 -9.96 32.27 -7.64
CA TRP A 73 -11.33 32.08 -7.21
C TRP A 73 -12.34 32.24 -8.34
N ASP A 74 -12.12 33.16 -9.28
CA ASP A 74 -12.96 33.36 -10.44
C ASP A 74 -12.98 32.11 -11.33
N ASN A 75 -11.83 31.50 -11.55
CA ASN A 75 -11.70 30.26 -12.32
C ASN A 75 -12.16 29.03 -11.54
N HIS A 76 -11.84 28.91 -10.26
CA HIS A 76 -12.24 27.78 -9.40
C HIS A 76 -13.77 27.66 -9.29
N ASN A 77 -14.49 28.78 -9.30
CA ASN A 77 -15.95 28.79 -9.27
C ASN A 77 -16.60 28.74 -10.65
N ASN A 78 -15.82 28.77 -11.73
CA ASN A 78 -16.31 28.67 -13.09
C ASN A 78 -16.52 27.21 -13.49
N ARG A 79 -17.80 26.80 -13.60
CA ARG A 79 -18.19 25.42 -13.97
C ARG A 79 -17.72 24.95 -15.33
N GLN A 80 -17.40 25.86 -16.23
CA GLN A 80 -16.80 25.49 -17.54
C GLN A 80 -15.31 25.13 -17.39
N LYS A 81 -14.65 25.65 -16.36
CA LYS A 81 -13.25 25.41 -16.09
C LYS A 81 -13.05 24.20 -15.20
N LEU A 82 -13.78 24.13 -14.09
CA LEU A 82 -13.75 23.07 -13.09
C LEU A 82 -15.17 22.62 -12.77
N ASN A 83 -15.45 21.32 -12.88
CA ASN A 83 -16.80 20.78 -12.69
C ASN A 83 -17.37 20.98 -11.28
N ILE A 84 -16.52 21.08 -10.27
CA ILE A 84 -16.92 21.28 -8.87
C ILE A 84 -15.90 22.15 -8.12
N SER A 85 -16.38 23.04 -7.26
CA SER A 85 -15.52 23.82 -6.36
C SER A 85 -15.15 22.97 -5.15
N ILE A 86 -13.86 22.82 -4.87
CA ILE A 86 -13.33 21.92 -3.82
C ILE A 86 -12.76 22.72 -2.66
N CYS A 87 -12.03 23.81 -2.96
CA CYS A 87 -11.38 24.62 -1.95
C CYS A 87 -12.37 25.54 -1.25
N SER A 88 -12.13 25.76 0.03
CA SER A 88 -12.77 26.76 0.87
C SER A 88 -11.86 27.98 1.05
N ASN A 89 -12.38 29.08 1.62
CA ASN A 89 -11.58 30.29 1.86
C ASN A 89 -10.35 30.03 2.74
N SER A 90 -10.41 29.06 3.64
CA SER A 90 -9.28 28.68 4.50
C SER A 90 -8.16 27.92 3.77
N ASP A 91 -8.44 27.43 2.57
CA ASP A 91 -7.48 26.64 1.80
C ASP A 91 -6.54 27.52 0.95
N VAL A 92 -6.83 28.82 0.83
CA VAL A 92 -6.03 29.74 0.01
C VAL A 92 -5.51 30.87 0.86
N GLU A 93 -4.22 30.89 1.12
CA GLU A 93 -3.59 31.90 1.98
C GLU A 93 -2.34 32.53 1.34
N VAL A 94 -2.11 33.81 1.66
CA VAL A 94 -0.87 34.51 1.28
C VAL A 94 0.06 34.51 2.48
N LYS A 95 1.26 33.98 2.31
CA LYS A 95 2.33 33.99 3.33
C LYS A 95 3.48 34.88 2.89
N LYS A 96 4.04 35.64 3.84
CA LYS A 96 5.24 36.45 3.62
C LYS A 96 6.45 35.71 4.20
N ILE A 97 7.42 35.44 3.35
CA ILE A 97 8.70 34.82 3.73
C ILE A 97 9.81 35.81 3.32
N ASN A 98 10.48 36.41 4.30
CA ASN A 98 11.43 37.51 4.10
C ASN A 98 10.78 38.66 3.29
N GLU A 99 11.31 38.98 2.12
CA GLU A 99 10.80 40.02 1.22
C GLU A 99 9.78 39.51 0.21
N TYR A 100 9.61 38.19 0.12
CA TYR A 100 8.76 37.53 -0.87
C TYR A 100 7.36 37.22 -0.31
N GLN A 101 6.37 37.30 -1.18
CA GLN A 101 5.01 36.81 -0.89
C GLN A 101 4.75 35.56 -1.71
N LEU A 102 4.26 34.52 -1.08
CA LEU A 102 3.84 33.27 -1.70
C LEU A 102 2.32 33.11 -1.59
N LEU A 103 1.69 32.56 -2.62
CA LEU A 103 0.30 32.13 -2.54
C LEU A 103 0.28 30.60 -2.38
N ILE A 104 -0.28 30.16 -1.25
CA ILE A 104 -0.39 28.76 -0.87
C ILE A 104 -1.83 28.32 -1.06
N ILE A 105 -2.03 27.26 -1.81
CA ILE A 105 -3.34 26.69 -2.11
C ILE A 105 -3.33 25.25 -1.63
N HIS A 106 -4.09 24.96 -0.58
CA HIS A 106 -4.36 23.59 -0.15
C HIS A 106 -5.49 23.00 -0.99
N ILE A 107 -5.27 21.88 -1.62
CA ILE A 107 -6.28 21.14 -2.37
C ILE A 107 -6.69 19.95 -1.53
N PRO A 108 -7.89 19.95 -0.93
CA PRO A 108 -8.36 18.80 -0.17
C PRO A 108 -8.66 17.62 -1.09
N ARG A 109 -8.45 16.39 -0.58
CA ARG A 109 -8.94 15.18 -1.27
C ARG A 109 -10.45 15.28 -1.45
N ALA A 110 -10.92 15.17 -2.67
CA ALA A 110 -12.34 15.15 -2.98
C ALA A 110 -13.02 13.93 -2.33
N THR A 111 -14.20 14.15 -1.78
CA THR A 111 -15.05 13.05 -1.31
C THR A 111 -15.47 12.15 -2.48
N ARG A 112 -15.92 10.93 -2.21
CA ARG A 112 -16.37 10.02 -3.27
C ARG A 112 -17.46 10.64 -4.16
N THR A 113 -18.39 11.41 -3.58
CA THR A 113 -19.50 12.03 -4.31
C THR A 113 -19.08 13.25 -5.13
N GLN A 114 -17.88 13.79 -4.88
CA GLN A 114 -17.30 14.90 -5.64
C GLN A 114 -16.41 14.42 -6.79
N ARG A 115 -15.93 13.18 -6.74
CA ARG A 115 -15.09 12.58 -7.79
C ARG A 115 -15.93 12.02 -8.94
N PRO A 116 -15.46 12.09 -10.19
CA PRO A 116 -14.19 12.70 -10.62
C PRO A 116 -14.25 14.24 -10.63
N VAL A 117 -13.14 14.84 -10.19
CA VAL A 117 -12.89 16.27 -10.38
C VAL A 117 -12.20 16.44 -11.72
N TYR A 118 -12.84 17.16 -12.65
CA TYR A 118 -12.32 17.31 -13.99
C TYR A 118 -12.42 18.73 -14.51
N ILE A 119 -11.58 19.05 -15.49
CA ILE A 119 -11.50 20.35 -16.14
C ILE A 119 -12.14 20.34 -17.53
N ASN A 120 -12.45 21.55 -18.02
CA ASN A 120 -12.90 21.80 -19.39
C ASN A 120 -14.15 21.00 -19.82
N ASN A 121 -15.10 20.78 -18.90
CA ASN A 121 -16.38 20.07 -19.13
C ASN A 121 -16.27 18.68 -19.75
N ASN A 122 -15.11 18.05 -19.73
CA ASN A 122 -14.94 16.72 -20.29
C ASN A 122 -14.24 15.79 -19.31
N PRO A 123 -14.98 14.88 -18.63
CA PRO A 123 -14.38 13.95 -17.67
C PRO A 123 -13.35 13.02 -18.31
N MET A 124 -13.54 12.59 -19.57
CA MET A 124 -12.65 11.62 -20.21
C MET A 124 -11.28 12.19 -20.57
N THR A 125 -11.17 13.50 -20.76
CA THR A 125 -9.91 14.15 -21.11
C THR A 125 -9.39 15.13 -20.06
N GLY A 126 -10.24 15.50 -19.10
CA GLY A 126 -9.98 16.50 -18.09
C GLY A 126 -9.78 15.97 -16.67
N THR A 127 -9.84 14.64 -16.47
CA THR A 127 -9.61 14.03 -15.16
C THR A 127 -8.16 13.61 -15.02
N TYR A 128 -7.51 14.09 -13.97
CA TYR A 128 -6.11 13.80 -13.68
C TYR A 128 -5.97 13.12 -12.32
N LYS A 129 -4.89 12.36 -12.16
CA LYS A 129 -4.44 11.74 -10.91
C LYS A 129 -2.98 12.07 -10.66
N ARG A 130 -2.61 12.22 -9.38
CA ARG A 130 -1.22 12.39 -8.96
C ARG A 130 -0.56 11.03 -8.81
N ASN A 131 0.57 10.85 -9.45
CA ASN A 131 1.41 9.68 -9.25
C ASN A 131 2.86 10.14 -9.15
N TYR A 132 3.44 9.96 -7.98
CA TYR A 132 4.77 10.48 -7.66
C TYR A 132 4.79 12.02 -7.77
N GLU A 133 5.58 12.63 -8.66
CA GLU A 133 5.69 14.07 -8.89
C GLU A 133 4.86 14.56 -10.09
N GLY A 134 4.19 13.67 -10.81
CA GLY A 134 3.53 13.99 -12.06
C GLY A 134 2.01 13.93 -12.01
N ASP A 135 1.38 14.78 -12.84
CA ASP A 135 -0.05 14.80 -13.08
C ASP A 135 -0.36 14.00 -14.34
N TYR A 136 -1.07 12.89 -14.20
CA TYR A 136 -1.38 11.97 -15.29
C TYR A 136 -2.88 11.91 -15.54
N ARG A 137 -3.29 11.85 -16.80
CA ARG A 137 -4.68 11.62 -17.15
C ARG A 137 -5.15 10.26 -16.68
N CYS A 138 -6.32 10.23 -16.08
CA CYS A 138 -6.97 8.99 -15.71
C CYS A 138 -7.39 8.19 -16.94
N HIS A 139 -7.31 6.86 -16.87
CA HIS A 139 -7.88 5.98 -17.89
C HIS A 139 -9.41 5.95 -17.81
N LYS A 140 -10.06 5.52 -18.88
CA LYS A 140 -11.52 5.47 -18.97
C LYS A 140 -12.14 4.64 -17.83
N GLU A 141 -11.55 3.50 -17.53
CA GLU A 141 -11.99 2.58 -16.49
C GLU A 141 -11.96 3.23 -15.11
N GLU A 142 -10.93 4.01 -14.80
CA GLU A 142 -10.78 4.76 -13.53
C GLU A 142 -11.87 5.83 -13.39
N ILE A 143 -12.17 6.54 -14.48
CA ILE A 143 -13.21 7.56 -14.51
C ILE A 143 -14.59 6.94 -14.31
N GLU A 144 -14.90 5.85 -15.01
CA GLU A 144 -16.14 5.10 -14.85
C GLU A 144 -16.32 4.57 -13.43
N GLN A 145 -15.24 4.09 -12.80
CA GLN A 145 -15.26 3.68 -11.40
C GLN A 145 -15.53 4.85 -10.46
N MET A 146 -14.91 6.01 -10.67
CA MET A 146 -15.19 7.21 -9.87
C MET A 146 -16.67 7.60 -9.96
N PHE A 147 -17.28 7.53 -11.15
CA PHE A 147 -18.72 7.79 -11.33
C PHE A 147 -19.58 6.74 -10.61
N ARG A 148 -19.23 5.46 -10.69
CA ARG A 148 -19.93 4.41 -9.93
C ARG A 148 -19.84 4.66 -8.42
N ASP A 149 -18.67 5.05 -7.93
CA ASP A 149 -18.45 5.36 -6.52
C ASP A 149 -19.18 6.63 -6.06
N ALA A 150 -19.36 7.60 -6.97
CA ALA A 150 -20.11 8.81 -6.69
C ALA A 150 -21.63 8.58 -6.56
N SER A 151 -22.15 7.48 -7.09
CA SER A 151 -23.57 7.16 -7.02
C SER A 151 -24.08 7.10 -5.58
N ASN A 152 -25.24 7.69 -5.35
CA ASN A 152 -25.95 7.58 -4.07
C ASN A 152 -26.66 6.23 -3.90
N GLU A 153 -27.00 5.57 -5.01
CA GLU A 153 -27.57 4.23 -4.95
C GLU A 153 -26.45 3.19 -4.80
N PRO A 154 -26.51 2.33 -3.77
CA PRO A 154 -25.54 1.26 -3.59
C PRO A 154 -25.53 0.32 -4.81
N GLN A 155 -24.32 -0.04 -5.28
CA GLN A 155 -24.16 -0.94 -6.43
C GLN A 155 -24.78 -2.31 -6.17
N ASP A 156 -24.69 -2.81 -4.94
CA ASP A 156 -25.20 -4.11 -4.54
C ASP A 156 -26.74 -4.16 -4.46
N PHE A 157 -27.43 -3.02 -4.62
CA PHE A 157 -28.89 -2.92 -4.61
C PHE A 157 -29.53 -2.87 -6.00
N GLN A 158 -28.75 -2.87 -7.07
CA GLN A 158 -29.25 -2.92 -8.43
C GLN A 158 -29.96 -4.25 -8.72
N VAL A 159 -31.13 -4.18 -9.38
CA VAL A 159 -31.85 -5.37 -9.87
C VAL A 159 -31.18 -5.88 -11.13
N LEU A 160 -30.84 -7.15 -11.15
CA LEU A 160 -30.24 -7.81 -12.32
C LEU A 160 -31.34 -8.25 -13.31
N ASP A 161 -31.18 -7.89 -14.57
CA ASP A 161 -32.13 -8.24 -15.61
C ASP A 161 -32.09 -9.74 -15.91
N ASN A 162 -33.22 -10.40 -15.90
CA ASN A 162 -33.41 -11.83 -16.19
C ASN A 162 -32.82 -12.80 -15.15
N PHE A 163 -32.44 -12.32 -13.98
CA PHE A 163 -32.04 -13.17 -12.85
C PHE A 163 -33.20 -13.37 -11.88
N ASN A 164 -33.37 -14.61 -11.42
CA ASN A 164 -34.47 -15.02 -10.54
C ASN A 164 -34.05 -16.03 -9.48
N LEU A 165 -34.97 -16.63 -8.76
CA LEU A 165 -34.67 -17.57 -7.69
C LEU A 165 -33.96 -18.86 -8.13
N ASN A 166 -34.01 -19.23 -9.42
CA ASN A 166 -33.27 -20.38 -9.95
C ASN A 166 -31.75 -20.13 -9.99
N ASP A 167 -31.34 -18.87 -9.96
CA ASP A 167 -29.95 -18.44 -9.93
C ASP A 167 -29.34 -18.53 -8.52
N ILE A 168 -30.18 -18.74 -7.51
CA ILE A 168 -29.79 -18.93 -6.12
C ILE A 168 -29.44 -20.41 -5.86
N ASP A 169 -28.40 -20.63 -5.09
CA ASP A 169 -28.11 -21.94 -4.50
C ASP A 169 -28.96 -22.16 -3.25
N PRO A 170 -29.93 -23.11 -3.27
CA PRO A 170 -30.87 -23.32 -2.19
C PRO A 170 -30.17 -23.82 -0.90
N ASP A 171 -29.07 -24.56 -1.03
CA ASP A 171 -28.34 -25.07 0.13
C ASP A 171 -27.61 -23.92 0.86
N THR A 172 -27.04 -22.98 0.13
CA THR A 172 -26.44 -21.77 0.72
C THR A 172 -27.50 -20.95 1.48
N LEU A 173 -28.67 -20.74 0.88
CA LEU A 173 -29.75 -19.98 1.54
C LEU A 173 -30.27 -20.71 2.80
N LYS A 174 -30.38 -22.03 2.75
CA LYS A 174 -30.76 -22.87 3.90
C LYS A 174 -29.74 -22.76 5.03
N VAL A 175 -28.45 -22.80 4.73
CA VAL A 175 -27.37 -22.61 5.72
C VAL A 175 -27.47 -21.22 6.35
N PHE A 176 -27.72 -20.18 5.56
CA PHE A 176 -27.95 -18.83 6.07
C PHE A 176 -29.11 -18.79 7.06
N ARG A 177 -30.29 -19.34 6.69
CA ARG A 177 -31.48 -19.41 7.57
C ARG A 177 -31.17 -20.10 8.88
N GLN A 178 -30.51 -21.25 8.82
CA GLN A 178 -30.16 -22.02 10.02
C GLN A 178 -29.28 -21.24 10.97
N ARG A 179 -28.23 -20.59 10.45
CA ARG A 179 -27.31 -19.77 11.25
C ARG A 179 -27.99 -18.53 11.80
N PHE A 180 -28.85 -17.89 11.02
CA PHE A 180 -29.65 -16.77 11.45
C PHE A 180 -30.62 -17.20 12.58
N SER A 181 -31.33 -18.31 12.42
CA SER A 181 -32.20 -18.87 13.45
C SER A 181 -31.45 -19.23 14.74
N ASN A 182 -30.27 -19.82 14.64
CA ASN A 182 -29.44 -20.14 15.82
C ASN A 182 -29.05 -18.88 16.61
N ARG A 183 -28.87 -17.74 15.94
CA ARG A 183 -28.53 -16.48 16.59
C ARG A 183 -29.75 -15.74 17.14
N GLU A 184 -30.82 -15.69 16.36
CA GLU A 184 -32.03 -14.90 16.62
C GLU A 184 -33.27 -15.82 16.46
N PRO A 185 -33.52 -16.75 17.40
CA PRO A 185 -34.54 -17.79 17.21
C PRO A 185 -35.98 -17.25 17.02
N ASP A 186 -36.26 -16.10 17.63
CA ASP A 186 -37.58 -15.48 17.60
C ASP A 186 -37.73 -14.38 16.54
N HIS A 187 -36.78 -14.27 15.59
CA HIS A 187 -36.82 -13.21 14.61
C HIS A 187 -37.98 -13.41 13.62
N PRO A 188 -38.84 -12.39 13.39
CA PRO A 188 -40.03 -12.52 12.54
C PRO A 188 -39.75 -12.98 11.10
N TRP A 189 -38.55 -12.66 10.56
CA TRP A 189 -38.19 -12.99 9.17
C TRP A 189 -37.95 -14.50 8.97
N LEU A 190 -37.80 -15.27 10.02
CA LEU A 190 -37.65 -16.71 9.92
C LEU A 190 -38.94 -17.40 9.43
N ALA A 191 -40.09 -16.75 9.61
CA ALA A 191 -41.38 -17.23 9.10
C ALA A 191 -41.62 -16.95 7.62
N TYR A 192 -40.79 -16.11 6.98
CA TYR A 192 -40.94 -15.72 5.57
C TYR A 192 -40.47 -16.83 4.63
N ASN A 193 -41.08 -16.89 3.43
CA ASN A 193 -40.52 -17.70 2.33
C ASN A 193 -39.20 -17.10 1.82
N ASP A 194 -38.53 -17.78 0.91
CA ASP A 194 -37.21 -17.40 0.42
C ASP A 194 -37.19 -16.02 -0.26
N GLN A 195 -38.16 -15.74 -1.12
CA GLN A 195 -38.28 -14.45 -1.78
C GLN A 195 -38.54 -13.32 -0.78
N GLN A 196 -39.42 -13.54 0.18
CA GLN A 196 -39.71 -12.56 1.23
C GLN A 196 -38.49 -12.31 2.12
N LEU A 197 -37.76 -13.34 2.50
CA LEU A 197 -36.53 -13.21 3.27
C LEU A 197 -35.49 -12.42 2.48
N LEU A 198 -35.25 -12.78 1.23
CA LEU A 198 -34.32 -12.06 0.34
C LEU A 198 -34.73 -10.60 0.19
N HIS A 199 -36.03 -10.31 0.06
CA HIS A 199 -36.53 -8.93 0.01
C HIS A 199 -36.17 -8.15 1.28
N GLN A 200 -36.35 -8.73 2.46
CA GLN A 200 -35.99 -8.08 3.73
C GLN A 200 -34.47 -7.86 3.87
N LEU A 201 -33.68 -8.78 3.36
CA LEU A 201 -32.22 -8.69 3.35
C LEU A 201 -31.69 -7.72 2.30
N GLY A 202 -32.50 -7.32 1.32
CA GLY A 202 -32.08 -6.52 0.16
C GLY A 202 -31.53 -7.37 -0.98
N GLY A 203 -31.65 -8.70 -0.91
CA GLY A 203 -31.26 -9.65 -1.96
C GLY A 203 -32.30 -9.79 -3.09
N TRP A 204 -33.53 -9.33 -2.85
CA TRP A 204 -34.61 -9.21 -3.83
C TRP A 204 -35.23 -7.83 -3.74
N ARG A 205 -35.55 -7.21 -4.86
CA ARG A 205 -36.10 -5.86 -4.89
C ARG A 205 -37.11 -5.72 -6.03
N ARG A 206 -38.15 -4.93 -5.77
CA ARG A 206 -38.94 -4.27 -6.80
C ARG A 206 -38.50 -2.82 -6.88
N ASP A 207 -37.86 -2.46 -7.98
CA ASP A 207 -37.48 -1.07 -8.23
C ASP A 207 -38.72 -0.23 -8.59
N ARG A 208 -38.99 0.77 -7.78
CA ARG A 208 -40.18 1.61 -7.93
C ARG A 208 -40.08 2.58 -9.10
N ASN A 209 -38.85 2.90 -9.55
CA ASN A 209 -38.62 3.83 -10.65
C ASN A 209 -38.73 3.14 -12.01
N SER A 210 -38.16 1.95 -12.15
CA SER A 210 -38.16 1.20 -13.42
C SER A 210 -39.23 0.11 -13.48
N SER A 211 -39.98 -0.13 -12.41
CA SER A 211 -40.91 -1.26 -12.24
C SER A 211 -40.28 -2.65 -12.40
N LYS A 212 -38.95 -2.74 -12.46
CA LYS A 212 -38.19 -4.01 -12.47
C LYS A 212 -38.33 -4.70 -11.13
N GLU A 213 -38.52 -6.01 -11.15
CA GLU A 213 -38.51 -6.83 -9.94
C GLU A 213 -37.65 -8.06 -10.19
N GLY A 214 -36.77 -8.38 -9.23
CA GLY A 214 -35.87 -9.52 -9.37
C GLY A 214 -34.79 -9.55 -8.32
N LEU A 215 -33.84 -10.44 -8.57
CA LEU A 215 -32.65 -10.63 -7.75
C LEU A 215 -31.76 -9.40 -7.85
N THR A 216 -31.23 -8.95 -6.72
CA THR A 216 -30.25 -7.87 -6.68
C THR A 216 -28.84 -8.41 -6.80
N VAL A 217 -27.89 -7.51 -7.08
CA VAL A 217 -26.45 -7.82 -7.04
C VAL A 217 -26.07 -8.45 -5.70
N ALA A 218 -26.54 -7.89 -4.55
CA ALA A 218 -26.27 -8.45 -3.22
C ALA A 218 -26.81 -9.88 -3.09
N GLY A 219 -28.04 -10.13 -3.55
CA GLY A 219 -28.65 -11.46 -3.48
C GLY A 219 -27.89 -12.50 -4.30
N LEU A 220 -27.52 -12.13 -5.53
CA LEU A 220 -26.75 -13.02 -6.38
C LEU A 220 -25.35 -13.30 -5.82
N LEU A 221 -24.60 -12.27 -5.41
CA LEU A 221 -23.26 -12.46 -4.85
C LEU A 221 -23.25 -13.27 -3.57
N MET A 222 -24.24 -13.08 -2.70
CA MET A 222 -24.29 -13.74 -1.38
C MET A 222 -24.74 -15.19 -1.47
N PHE A 223 -25.70 -15.51 -2.37
CA PHE A 223 -26.41 -16.78 -2.40
C PHE A 223 -26.41 -17.45 -3.78
N GLY A 224 -25.88 -16.82 -4.79
CA GLY A 224 -25.97 -17.29 -6.18
C GLY A 224 -25.18 -18.57 -6.44
N ARG A 225 -25.58 -19.27 -7.49
CA ARG A 225 -24.76 -20.33 -8.09
C ARG A 225 -23.54 -19.69 -8.75
N GLU A 226 -22.38 -20.35 -8.67
CA GLU A 226 -21.13 -19.83 -9.26
C GLU A 226 -21.33 -19.44 -10.73
N ARG A 227 -22.02 -20.26 -11.52
CA ARG A 227 -22.27 -19.97 -12.93
C ARG A 227 -23.07 -18.71 -13.13
N SER A 228 -24.17 -18.53 -12.39
CA SER A 228 -25.01 -17.32 -12.47
C SER A 228 -24.26 -16.07 -12.01
N ILE A 229 -23.38 -16.19 -11.03
CA ILE A 229 -22.50 -15.08 -10.62
C ILE A 229 -21.57 -14.69 -11.77
N LEU A 230 -20.94 -15.65 -12.44
CA LEU A 230 -20.02 -15.42 -13.56
C LEU A 230 -20.74 -14.86 -14.81
N ASP A 231 -22.03 -15.16 -15.01
CA ASP A 231 -22.84 -14.57 -16.08
C ASP A 231 -23.10 -13.07 -15.83
N ALA A 232 -23.26 -12.65 -14.58
CA ALA A 232 -23.43 -11.24 -14.23
C ALA A 232 -22.08 -10.50 -14.06
N PHE A 233 -21.08 -11.19 -13.54
CA PHE A 233 -19.76 -10.68 -13.21
C PHE A 233 -18.65 -11.58 -13.78
N PRO A 234 -18.31 -11.45 -15.07
CA PRO A 234 -17.39 -12.36 -15.75
C PRO A 234 -15.99 -12.44 -15.14
N HIS A 235 -15.59 -11.43 -14.38
CA HIS A 235 -14.28 -11.34 -13.70
C HIS A 235 -14.36 -11.65 -12.21
N TYR A 236 -15.53 -12.04 -11.70
CA TYR A 236 -15.66 -12.40 -10.29
C TYR A 236 -14.67 -13.49 -9.93
N SER A 237 -13.82 -13.22 -8.95
CA SER A 237 -12.82 -14.18 -8.47
C SER A 237 -12.41 -13.90 -7.04
N LEU A 238 -12.21 -14.99 -6.30
CA LEU A 238 -11.64 -14.98 -4.97
C LEU A 238 -10.45 -15.93 -4.97
N ASP A 239 -9.30 -15.47 -4.51
CA ASP A 239 -8.05 -16.22 -4.42
C ASP A 239 -7.53 -16.23 -2.99
N TYR A 240 -7.72 -17.33 -2.29
CA TYR A 240 -7.13 -17.56 -0.98
C TYR A 240 -5.88 -18.41 -1.11
N GLN A 241 -4.78 -17.98 -0.51
CA GLN A 241 -3.48 -18.65 -0.56
C GLN A 241 -2.89 -18.81 0.83
N GLU A 242 -2.31 -19.98 1.11
CA GLU A 242 -1.44 -20.20 2.26
C GLU A 242 0.01 -20.30 1.79
N LYS A 243 0.90 -19.55 2.42
CA LYS A 243 2.34 -19.54 2.21
C LYS A 243 3.03 -19.86 3.52
N LEU A 244 2.94 -21.12 3.93
CA LEU A 244 3.42 -21.62 5.22
C LEU A 244 4.71 -22.45 5.08
N SER A 245 5.48 -22.23 4.02
CA SER A 245 6.76 -22.88 3.77
C SER A 245 7.82 -21.84 3.44
N ASP A 246 9.01 -22.01 4.01
CA ASP A 246 10.19 -21.20 3.69
C ASP A 246 10.85 -21.59 2.37
N ASP A 247 10.35 -22.67 1.73
CA ASP A 247 10.83 -23.14 0.45
C ASP A 247 10.43 -22.15 -0.66
N PRO A 248 11.38 -21.42 -1.27
CA PRO A 248 11.10 -20.42 -2.28
C PRO A 248 10.49 -20.99 -3.57
N GLU A 249 10.63 -22.29 -3.82
CA GLU A 249 10.04 -22.95 -4.99
C GLU A 249 8.55 -23.23 -4.79
N LYS A 250 8.07 -23.29 -3.56
CA LYS A 250 6.66 -23.47 -3.25
C LYS A 250 5.93 -22.12 -3.25
N ARG A 251 5.21 -21.84 -4.33
CA ARG A 251 4.40 -20.61 -4.44
C ARG A 251 3.29 -20.52 -3.40
N TRP A 252 2.73 -21.65 -2.99
CA TRP A 252 1.71 -21.79 -1.93
C TRP A 252 1.72 -23.21 -1.38
N THR A 253 1.37 -23.35 -0.11
CA THR A 253 1.14 -24.64 0.55
C THR A 253 -0.29 -25.12 0.38
N TYR A 254 -1.22 -24.16 0.22
CA TYR A 254 -2.63 -24.40 -0.07
C TYR A 254 -3.21 -23.23 -0.86
N ARG A 255 -4.17 -23.52 -1.75
CA ARG A 255 -4.89 -22.48 -2.51
C ARG A 255 -6.36 -22.88 -2.66
N LEU A 256 -7.25 -21.88 -2.49
CA LEU A 256 -8.69 -22.01 -2.75
C LEU A 256 -9.08 -20.97 -3.80
N THR A 257 -9.65 -21.45 -4.89
CA THR A 257 -10.16 -20.62 -6.01
C THR A 257 -11.51 -21.17 -6.47
N LEU A 258 -12.12 -20.50 -7.43
CA LEU A 258 -13.31 -20.97 -8.11
C LEU A 258 -12.87 -22.13 -9.04
N ASP A 259 -13.15 -23.36 -8.63
CA ASP A 259 -12.76 -24.58 -9.34
C ASP A 259 -13.95 -25.47 -9.75
N GLY A 260 -15.19 -24.96 -9.56
CA GLY A 260 -16.42 -25.65 -9.91
C GLY A 260 -16.81 -26.81 -9.00
N LYS A 261 -16.03 -27.07 -7.91
CA LYS A 261 -16.33 -28.14 -6.96
C LYS A 261 -17.28 -27.70 -5.84
N TRP A 262 -17.60 -26.43 -5.78
CA TRP A 262 -18.46 -25.83 -4.77
C TRP A 262 -19.03 -24.53 -5.31
N GLU A 263 -20.18 -24.11 -4.78
CA GLU A 263 -20.78 -22.83 -5.15
C GLU A 263 -20.01 -21.69 -4.49
N ALA A 264 -19.24 -20.98 -5.30
CA ALA A 264 -18.28 -19.96 -4.83
C ALA A 264 -18.92 -18.59 -4.60
N ASN A 265 -20.14 -18.55 -4.04
CA ASN A 265 -20.74 -17.31 -3.56
C ASN A 265 -20.03 -16.78 -2.32
N LEU A 266 -20.35 -15.54 -1.92
CA LEU A 266 -19.65 -14.86 -0.83
C LEU A 266 -19.85 -15.55 0.52
N LEU A 267 -21.01 -16.15 0.79
CA LEU A 267 -21.26 -16.84 2.05
C LEU A 267 -20.40 -18.09 2.19
N ASN A 268 -20.38 -18.94 1.17
CA ASN A 268 -19.57 -20.14 1.16
C ASN A 268 -18.08 -19.82 1.14
N SER A 269 -17.68 -18.78 0.39
CA SER A 269 -16.31 -18.28 0.37
C SER A 269 -15.86 -17.81 1.74
N TYR A 270 -16.71 -17.05 2.44
CA TYR A 270 -16.43 -16.60 3.80
C TYR A 270 -16.14 -17.78 4.72
N TYR A 271 -17.03 -18.78 4.82
CA TYR A 271 -16.83 -19.89 5.76
C TYR A 271 -15.61 -20.75 5.42
N ARG A 272 -15.37 -21.00 4.13
CA ARG A 272 -14.20 -21.78 3.72
C ARG A 272 -12.90 -21.06 4.02
N VAL A 273 -12.81 -19.76 3.71
CA VAL A 273 -11.62 -18.96 3.97
C VAL A 273 -11.42 -18.75 5.46
N TYR A 274 -12.47 -18.36 6.20
CA TYR A 274 -12.37 -18.12 7.66
C TYR A 274 -11.92 -19.36 8.42
N GLY A 275 -12.49 -20.53 8.11
CA GLY A 275 -12.06 -21.78 8.74
C GLY A 275 -10.58 -22.10 8.51
N ARG A 276 -10.02 -21.72 7.35
CA ARG A 276 -8.60 -21.87 7.06
C ARG A 276 -7.73 -20.80 7.72
N LEU A 277 -8.22 -19.56 7.81
CA LEU A 277 -7.49 -18.47 8.46
C LEU A 277 -7.19 -18.78 9.92
N ILE A 278 -8.19 -19.31 10.65
CA ILE A 278 -8.07 -19.59 12.08
C ILE A 278 -7.42 -20.95 12.39
N ASN A 279 -7.26 -21.82 11.39
CA ASN A 279 -6.63 -23.12 11.59
C ASN A 279 -5.15 -22.93 11.98
N ASN A 280 -4.71 -23.62 13.05
CA ASN A 280 -3.35 -23.52 13.60
C ASN A 280 -2.94 -22.07 13.96
N LEU A 281 -3.89 -21.27 14.46
CA LEU A 281 -3.60 -19.96 15.00
C LEU A 281 -3.03 -20.14 16.42
N ASP A 282 -1.72 -19.94 16.54
CA ASP A 282 -1.02 -20.02 17.83
C ASP A 282 -1.12 -18.67 18.56
N VAL A 283 -2.23 -18.51 19.27
CA VAL A 283 -2.49 -17.32 20.10
C VAL A 283 -2.81 -17.77 21.51
N PRO A 284 -2.23 -17.15 22.55
CA PRO A 284 -2.55 -17.45 23.93
C PRO A 284 -4.07 -17.39 24.16
N PHE A 285 -4.63 -18.44 24.74
CA PHE A 285 -6.06 -18.48 25.08
C PHE A 285 -6.39 -17.45 26.17
N GLN A 286 -7.56 -16.85 26.06
CA GLN A 286 -8.10 -15.97 27.10
C GLN A 286 -9.07 -16.73 27.99
N LEU A 287 -9.03 -16.44 29.30
CA LEU A 287 -10.03 -16.88 30.25
C LEU A 287 -11.11 -15.81 30.38
N ASP A 288 -12.37 -16.21 30.41
CA ASP A 288 -13.46 -15.31 30.75
C ASP A 288 -13.43 -14.97 32.26
N LYS A 289 -14.28 -14.02 32.69
CA LYS A 289 -14.40 -13.60 34.09
C LYS A 289 -14.67 -14.79 35.07
N ASP A 290 -15.23 -15.87 34.54
CA ASP A 290 -15.52 -17.11 35.26
C ASP A 290 -14.43 -18.19 35.08
N ALA A 291 -13.22 -17.82 34.63
CA ALA A 291 -12.09 -18.71 34.34
C ALA A 291 -12.39 -19.81 33.31
N VAL A 292 -13.43 -19.63 32.49
CA VAL A 292 -13.74 -20.52 31.37
C VAL A 292 -12.95 -20.12 30.14
N ARG A 293 -12.36 -21.09 29.44
CA ARG A 293 -11.63 -20.87 28.19
C ARG A 293 -12.56 -20.31 27.13
N LYS A 294 -12.24 -19.12 26.62
CA LYS A 294 -12.87 -18.60 25.40
C LYS A 294 -12.22 -19.26 24.18
N ASP A 295 -13.02 -19.94 23.38
CA ASP A 295 -12.57 -20.54 22.12
C ASP A 295 -12.24 -19.48 21.06
N GLU A 296 -12.91 -18.31 21.11
CA GLU A 296 -12.60 -17.16 20.23
C GLU A 296 -11.81 -16.09 20.99
N THR A 297 -10.61 -15.79 20.50
CA THR A 297 -9.79 -14.67 20.99
C THR A 297 -10.09 -13.40 20.18
N HIS A 298 -9.63 -12.24 20.68
CA HIS A 298 -9.73 -10.97 19.92
C HIS A 298 -9.07 -11.05 18.53
N VAL A 299 -8.06 -11.91 18.34
CA VAL A 299 -7.44 -12.14 17.03
C VAL A 299 -8.39 -12.86 16.08
N HIS A 300 -9.16 -13.85 16.55
CA HIS A 300 -10.20 -14.51 15.74
C HIS A 300 -11.27 -13.50 15.29
N GLU A 301 -11.71 -12.63 16.21
CA GLU A 301 -12.66 -11.56 15.89
C GLU A 301 -12.09 -10.58 14.87
N ALA A 302 -10.82 -10.21 15.01
CA ALA A 302 -10.14 -9.31 14.10
C ALA A 302 -9.98 -9.90 12.69
N LEU A 303 -9.62 -11.19 12.58
CA LEU A 303 -9.53 -11.89 11.29
C LEU A 303 -10.89 -12.02 10.61
N ARG A 304 -11.95 -12.31 11.40
CA ARG A 304 -13.32 -12.31 10.92
C ARG A 304 -13.72 -10.95 10.35
N GLU A 305 -13.46 -9.89 11.09
CA GLU A 305 -13.76 -8.52 10.70
C GLU A 305 -12.98 -8.13 9.43
N ALA A 306 -11.68 -8.43 9.36
CA ALA A 306 -10.86 -8.16 8.19
C ALA A 306 -11.39 -8.88 6.94
N LEU A 307 -11.80 -10.15 7.06
CA LEU A 307 -12.35 -10.91 5.94
C LEU A 307 -13.69 -10.33 5.49
N VAL A 308 -14.62 -10.06 6.41
CA VAL A 308 -15.93 -9.46 6.07
C VAL A 308 -15.72 -8.10 5.39
N ASN A 309 -14.85 -7.24 5.95
CA ASN A 309 -14.55 -5.94 5.36
C ASN A 309 -13.99 -6.08 3.93
N THR A 310 -13.13 -7.05 3.68
CA THR A 310 -12.60 -7.34 2.35
C THR A 310 -13.71 -7.68 1.35
N LEU A 311 -14.73 -8.44 1.77
CA LEU A 311 -15.86 -8.84 0.92
C LEU A 311 -16.85 -7.69 0.68
N ILE A 312 -17.20 -6.92 1.73
CA ILE A 312 -18.22 -5.87 1.64
C ILE A 312 -17.70 -4.56 1.02
N HIS A 313 -16.39 -4.34 1.02
CA HIS A 313 -15.78 -3.16 0.39
C HIS A 313 -15.26 -3.41 -1.02
N ALA A 314 -15.27 -4.66 -1.51
CA ALA A 314 -14.85 -4.99 -2.85
C ALA A 314 -15.72 -4.36 -3.94
N ASP A 315 -15.09 -3.85 -4.99
CA ASP A 315 -15.76 -3.55 -6.27
C ASP A 315 -15.87 -4.86 -7.08
N HIS A 316 -17.02 -5.51 -7.00
CA HIS A 316 -17.27 -6.78 -7.68
C HIS A 316 -17.39 -6.66 -9.22
N GLN A 317 -17.42 -5.43 -9.76
CA GLN A 317 -17.38 -5.18 -11.20
C GLN A 317 -15.94 -5.06 -11.73
N SER A 318 -14.95 -5.01 -10.83
CA SER A 318 -13.54 -4.94 -11.20
C SER A 318 -13.05 -6.25 -11.81
N SER A 319 -12.08 -6.17 -12.72
CA SER A 319 -11.37 -7.35 -13.25
C SER A 319 -10.33 -7.92 -12.27
N ARG A 320 -10.12 -7.29 -11.12
CA ARG A 320 -9.15 -7.73 -10.11
C ARG A 320 -9.79 -8.70 -9.11
N PRO A 321 -9.06 -9.74 -8.66
CA PRO A 321 -9.56 -10.67 -7.67
C PRO A 321 -9.62 -10.07 -6.27
N ILE A 322 -10.55 -10.57 -5.45
CA ILE A 322 -10.42 -10.50 -4.00
C ILE A 322 -9.32 -11.50 -3.61
N LYS A 323 -8.29 -11.04 -2.91
CA LYS A 323 -7.15 -11.88 -2.55
C LYS A 323 -6.94 -11.90 -1.04
N VAL A 324 -6.80 -13.09 -0.49
CA VAL A 324 -6.46 -13.29 0.93
C VAL A 324 -5.27 -14.22 1.00
N VAL A 325 -4.21 -13.79 1.68
CA VAL A 325 -2.99 -14.59 1.85
C VAL A 325 -2.73 -14.77 3.34
N LYS A 326 -2.54 -16.02 3.76
CA LYS A 326 -2.01 -16.40 5.07
C LYS A 326 -0.56 -16.80 4.89
N SER A 327 0.35 -16.12 5.56
CA SER A 327 1.79 -16.43 5.57
C SER A 327 2.25 -16.79 6.98
N ILE A 328 3.50 -17.21 7.12
CA ILE A 328 4.13 -17.46 8.42
C ILE A 328 4.12 -16.15 9.25
N ASP A 329 4.38 -15.02 8.59
CA ASP A 329 4.58 -13.71 9.24
C ASP A 329 3.28 -12.91 9.41
N GLY A 330 2.12 -13.42 8.95
CA GLY A 330 0.84 -12.70 9.08
C GLY A 330 -0.14 -12.92 7.95
N TYR A 331 -1.02 -11.95 7.76
CA TYR A 331 -2.12 -12.02 6.80
C TYR A 331 -2.15 -10.79 5.89
N LEU A 332 -2.47 -11.02 4.62
CA LEU A 332 -2.77 -9.96 3.67
C LEU A 332 -4.20 -10.14 3.16
N PHE A 333 -5.01 -9.12 3.34
CA PHE A 333 -6.34 -9.00 2.78
C PHE A 333 -6.31 -7.92 1.70
N SER A 334 -6.82 -8.22 0.52
CA SER A 334 -6.78 -7.29 -0.61
C SER A 334 -8.08 -7.38 -1.40
N ASN A 335 -8.70 -6.25 -1.63
CA ASN A 335 -9.92 -6.15 -2.42
C ASN A 335 -9.80 -5.08 -3.50
N PRO A 336 -10.42 -5.29 -4.67
CA PRO A 336 -10.57 -4.25 -5.67
C PRO A 336 -11.41 -3.09 -5.16
N GLY A 337 -11.08 -1.89 -5.62
CA GLY A 337 -11.70 -0.65 -5.23
C GLY A 337 -10.85 0.16 -4.24
N ARG A 338 -10.98 1.49 -4.35
CA ARG A 338 -10.30 2.45 -3.46
C ARG A 338 -11.08 2.64 -2.16
N LEU A 339 -10.39 3.14 -1.14
CA LEU A 339 -11.04 3.58 0.10
C LEU A 339 -12.05 4.68 -0.18
N ARG A 340 -13.26 4.53 0.37
CA ARG A 340 -14.35 5.51 0.24
C ARG A 340 -14.25 6.62 1.29
N ILE A 341 -13.45 6.41 2.34
CA ILE A 341 -13.14 7.37 3.39
C ILE A 341 -11.63 7.66 3.39
N PRO A 342 -11.18 8.83 3.85
CA PRO A 342 -9.75 9.11 4.01
C PRO A 342 -9.08 8.10 4.94
N LEU A 343 -7.84 7.71 4.63
CA LEU A 343 -7.07 6.74 5.41
C LEU A 343 -6.97 7.12 6.90
N GLN A 344 -6.74 8.40 7.19
CA GLN A 344 -6.70 8.91 8.56
C GLN A 344 -8.00 8.62 9.33
N ARG A 345 -9.17 8.82 8.70
CA ARG A 345 -10.47 8.53 9.31
C ARG A 345 -10.69 7.05 9.62
N LEU A 346 -10.09 6.17 8.81
CA LEU A 346 -10.12 4.73 9.08
C LEU A 346 -9.41 4.40 10.40
N TYR A 347 -8.24 5.01 10.65
CA TYR A 347 -7.49 4.79 11.89
C TYR A 347 -8.13 5.49 13.11
N GLU A 348 -8.75 6.64 12.93
CA GLU A 348 -9.52 7.33 13.99
C GLU A 348 -10.77 6.54 14.40
N GLY A 349 -11.34 5.76 13.47
CA GLY A 349 -12.57 4.99 13.68
C GLY A 349 -13.84 5.84 13.68
N GLY A 350 -14.98 5.19 13.94
CA GLY A 350 -16.28 5.88 14.05
C GLY A 350 -16.93 6.29 12.72
N THR A 351 -16.27 6.05 11.58
CA THR A 351 -16.81 6.34 10.25
C THR A 351 -16.79 5.08 9.40
N SER A 352 -17.89 4.79 8.69
CA SER A 352 -17.98 3.67 7.76
C SER A 352 -18.79 4.11 6.53
N ASP A 353 -18.28 3.81 5.34
CA ASP A 353 -18.98 3.97 4.06
C ASP A 353 -18.79 2.67 3.24
N PRO A 354 -19.55 1.62 3.54
CA PRO A 354 -19.42 0.35 2.84
C PRO A 354 -19.84 0.50 1.38
N ARG A 355 -19.10 -0.15 0.46
CA ARG A 355 -19.43 -0.19 -0.97
C ARG A 355 -20.71 -0.99 -1.21
N ASN A 356 -20.88 -2.06 -0.44
CA ASN A 356 -21.97 -3.02 -0.55
C ASN A 356 -22.75 -3.13 0.78
N PRO A 357 -23.60 -2.14 1.12
CA PRO A 357 -24.30 -2.09 2.41
C PRO A 357 -25.32 -3.21 2.61
N HIS A 358 -25.88 -3.79 1.53
CA HIS A 358 -26.81 -4.91 1.64
C HIS A 358 -26.05 -6.21 1.94
N LEU A 359 -24.89 -6.43 1.34
CA LEU A 359 -23.99 -7.51 1.74
C LEU A 359 -23.56 -7.35 3.21
N GLN A 360 -23.22 -6.13 3.64
CA GLN A 360 -22.91 -5.86 5.04
C GLN A 360 -24.07 -6.25 5.95
N LYS A 361 -25.31 -5.86 5.61
CA LYS A 361 -26.50 -6.22 6.37
C LYS A 361 -26.67 -7.73 6.48
N MET A 362 -26.47 -8.48 5.40
CA MET A 362 -26.54 -9.94 5.41
C MET A 362 -25.53 -10.58 6.35
N PHE A 363 -24.27 -10.12 6.33
CA PHE A 363 -23.26 -10.58 7.29
C PHE A 363 -23.60 -10.19 8.73
N GLN A 364 -24.15 -8.99 8.96
CA GLN A 364 -24.60 -8.54 10.29
C GLN A 364 -25.71 -9.43 10.87
N MET A 365 -26.66 -9.88 10.07
CA MET A 365 -27.72 -10.79 10.51
C MET A 365 -27.14 -12.12 11.03
N LEU A 366 -25.99 -12.52 10.55
CA LEU A 366 -25.24 -13.68 11.02
C LEU A 366 -24.28 -13.38 12.19
N GLY A 367 -24.17 -12.10 12.63
CA GLY A 367 -23.24 -11.70 13.67
C GLY A 367 -21.79 -11.61 13.22
N LEU A 368 -21.56 -11.56 11.93
CA LEU A 368 -20.21 -11.60 11.35
C LEU A 368 -19.60 -10.24 11.08
N GLY A 369 -20.37 -9.18 11.15
CA GLY A 369 -19.92 -7.79 10.98
C GLY A 369 -20.67 -6.87 11.94
N GLU A 370 -20.10 -5.69 12.20
CA GLU A 370 -20.71 -4.67 13.05
C GLU A 370 -21.13 -3.43 12.28
N LYS A 371 -21.99 -2.62 12.91
CA LYS A 371 -22.31 -1.27 12.45
C LYS A 371 -21.36 -0.26 13.09
N ALA A 372 -21.20 0.90 12.42
CA ALA A 372 -20.65 2.12 13.02
C ALA A 372 -19.13 2.29 13.00
N GLY A 373 -18.39 1.68 12.06
CA GLY A 373 -16.98 2.04 11.87
C GLY A 373 -16.04 1.63 13.01
N SER A 374 -16.47 0.68 13.87
CA SER A 374 -15.66 0.15 14.98
C SER A 374 -14.75 -1.01 14.56
N GLY A 375 -14.98 -1.58 13.37
CA GLY A 375 -14.35 -2.83 12.92
C GLY A 375 -12.83 -2.74 12.83
N PHE A 376 -12.29 -1.73 12.16
CA PHE A 376 -10.84 -1.58 12.05
C PHE A 376 -10.19 -1.27 13.40
N GLY A 377 -10.85 -0.52 14.28
CA GLY A 377 -10.40 -0.27 15.64
C GLY A 377 -10.27 -1.55 16.48
N LYS A 378 -11.12 -2.57 16.25
CA LYS A 378 -10.99 -3.89 16.88
C LYS A 378 -9.73 -4.61 16.38
N ILE A 379 -9.46 -4.55 15.07
CA ILE A 379 -8.25 -5.14 14.49
C ILE A 379 -7.01 -4.50 15.12
N LEU A 380 -6.95 -3.17 15.19
CA LEU A 380 -5.84 -2.44 15.82
C LEU A 380 -5.64 -2.85 17.28
N ARG A 381 -6.74 -2.97 18.04
CA ARG A 381 -6.70 -3.36 19.46
C ARG A 381 -6.17 -4.76 19.63
N ALA A 382 -6.69 -5.72 18.84
CA ALA A 382 -6.27 -7.12 18.92
C ALA A 382 -4.77 -7.28 18.64
N TRP A 383 -4.25 -6.59 17.63
CA TRP A 383 -2.83 -6.60 17.30
C TRP A 383 -1.96 -5.94 18.38
N LYS A 384 -2.42 -4.83 18.93
CA LYS A 384 -1.74 -4.16 20.05
C LYS A 384 -1.66 -5.04 21.30
N GLU A 385 -2.74 -5.75 21.64
CA GLU A 385 -2.78 -6.68 22.78
C GLU A 385 -1.78 -7.84 22.62
N GLN A 386 -1.51 -8.29 21.38
CA GLN A 386 -0.50 -9.31 21.09
C GLN A 386 0.92 -8.73 20.95
N GLN A 387 1.09 -7.43 21.08
CA GLN A 387 2.37 -6.73 20.87
C GLN A 387 2.98 -7.00 19.47
N TRP A 388 2.13 -7.19 18.46
CA TRP A 388 2.53 -7.32 17.07
C TRP A 388 2.66 -5.96 16.39
N LEU A 389 3.38 -5.92 15.25
CA LEU A 389 3.45 -4.74 14.39
C LEU A 389 2.04 -4.29 14.00
N SER A 390 1.81 -2.97 14.00
CA SER A 390 0.48 -2.42 13.69
C SER A 390 -0.01 -2.84 12.31
N PRO A 391 -1.31 -3.15 12.18
CA PRO A 391 -1.95 -3.32 10.89
C PRO A 391 -1.71 -2.15 9.96
N LEU A 392 -1.36 -2.44 8.70
CA LEU A 392 -1.08 -1.44 7.68
C LEU A 392 -2.13 -1.52 6.57
N VAL A 393 -2.77 -0.39 6.29
CA VAL A 393 -3.67 -0.23 5.15
C VAL A 393 -2.95 0.55 4.06
N SER A 394 -3.01 0.06 2.84
CA SER A 394 -2.40 0.71 1.67
C SER A 394 -3.34 0.68 0.47
N GLU A 395 -3.31 1.75 -0.32
CA GLU A 395 -3.97 1.83 -1.61
C GLU A 395 -2.91 1.76 -2.72
N LYS A 396 -3.10 0.88 -3.70
CA LYS A 396 -2.33 0.85 -4.94
C LYS A 396 -3.14 1.55 -6.01
N LEU A 397 -2.81 2.80 -6.27
CA LEU A 397 -3.59 3.68 -7.16
C LEU A 397 -3.60 3.19 -8.62
N ASP A 398 -2.48 2.64 -9.08
CA ASP A 398 -2.31 2.07 -10.42
C ASP A 398 -3.14 0.80 -10.65
N LEU A 399 -3.41 0.06 -9.58
CA LEU A 399 -4.18 -1.18 -9.60
C LEU A 399 -5.61 -1.01 -9.08
N GLU A 400 -5.92 0.15 -8.48
CA GLU A 400 -7.18 0.42 -7.78
C GLU A 400 -7.55 -0.66 -6.77
N VAL A 401 -6.59 -1.02 -5.94
CA VAL A 401 -6.70 -2.09 -4.95
C VAL A 401 -6.39 -1.53 -3.58
N THR A 402 -7.24 -1.83 -2.62
CA THR A 402 -7.00 -1.60 -1.19
C THR A 402 -6.48 -2.89 -0.56
N SER A 403 -5.43 -2.78 0.23
CA SER A 403 -4.83 -3.90 0.95
C SER A 403 -4.70 -3.61 2.43
N VAL A 404 -5.01 -4.60 3.26
CA VAL A 404 -4.80 -4.60 4.72
C VAL A 404 -3.78 -5.67 5.03
N ASN A 405 -2.61 -5.28 5.51
CA ASN A 405 -1.57 -6.17 5.98
C ASN A 405 -1.64 -6.28 7.50
N LEU A 406 -1.73 -7.50 8.01
CA LEU A 406 -1.84 -7.84 9.43
C LEU A 406 -0.62 -8.68 9.84
N PRO A 407 0.54 -8.05 10.18
CA PRO A 407 1.75 -8.78 10.52
C PRO A 407 1.64 -9.45 11.90
N MET A 408 2.07 -10.70 12.02
CA MET A 408 2.10 -11.47 13.28
C MET A 408 3.50 -11.49 13.90
N THR A 409 4.38 -10.63 13.46
CA THR A 409 5.72 -10.50 14.02
C THR A 409 5.71 -9.59 15.23
N SER A 410 6.41 -10.02 16.30
CA SER A 410 6.56 -9.19 17.51
C SER A 410 7.20 -7.85 17.14
N PHE A 411 6.67 -6.81 17.76
CA PHE A 411 7.03 -5.42 17.51
C PHE A 411 8.52 -5.13 17.73
N ILE A 412 9.12 -5.80 18.73
CA ILE A 412 10.51 -5.64 19.08
C ILE A 412 11.06 -7.03 19.44
N PRO A 413 12.00 -7.59 18.65
CA PRO A 413 12.72 -8.77 19.09
C PRO A 413 13.44 -8.48 20.41
N GLU A 414 13.31 -9.34 21.39
CA GLU A 414 13.88 -9.14 22.74
C GLU A 414 15.37 -8.83 22.71
N ALA A 415 16.11 -9.47 21.81
CA ALA A 415 17.53 -9.21 21.60
C ALA A 415 17.81 -7.76 21.14
N VAL A 416 16.98 -7.23 20.23
CA VAL A 416 17.11 -5.84 19.74
C VAL A 416 16.74 -4.84 20.83
N GLU A 417 15.71 -5.15 21.63
CA GLU A 417 15.33 -4.30 22.76
C GLU A 417 16.43 -4.20 23.82
N VAL A 418 17.08 -5.30 24.13
CA VAL A 418 18.22 -5.32 25.07
C VAL A 418 19.35 -4.44 24.55
N GLU A 419 19.66 -4.52 23.25
CA GLU A 419 20.73 -3.72 22.65
C GLU A 419 20.37 -2.23 22.57
N LEU A 420 19.14 -1.89 22.17
CA LEU A 420 18.67 -0.50 22.16
C LEU A 420 18.66 0.10 23.57
N LYS A 421 18.27 -0.66 24.60
CA LYS A 421 18.38 -0.23 26.01
C LYS A 421 19.84 0.02 26.42
N ARG A 422 20.78 -0.76 25.90
CA ARG A 422 22.20 -0.56 26.15
C ARG A 422 22.73 0.73 25.48
N ILE A 423 22.27 1.02 24.25
CA ILE A 423 22.72 2.20 23.47
C ILE A 423 22.10 3.49 24.03
N ILE A 424 20.82 3.47 24.36
CA ILE A 424 20.02 4.67 24.70
C ILE A 424 19.96 4.89 26.23
N GLY A 425 20.15 3.81 27.01
CA GLY A 425 20.05 3.89 28.47
C GLY A 425 18.63 4.03 29.00
N ASP A 426 18.49 4.66 30.17
CA ASP A 426 17.18 4.80 30.84
C ASP A 426 16.16 5.62 30.06
N ALA A 427 16.58 6.47 29.13
CA ALA A 427 15.70 7.24 28.26
C ALA A 427 14.85 6.35 27.35
N TYR A 428 15.29 5.13 27.04
CA TYR A 428 14.52 4.16 26.23
C TYR A 428 13.13 3.86 26.82
N ARG A 429 13.00 3.86 28.15
CA ARG A 429 11.73 3.61 28.83
C ARG A 429 10.69 4.69 28.61
N GLN A 430 11.13 5.92 28.31
CA GLN A 430 10.27 7.08 28.10
C GLN A 430 9.92 7.30 26.63
N LEU A 431 10.53 6.52 25.72
CA LEU A 431 10.24 6.63 24.29
C LEU A 431 8.81 6.16 23.97
N GLY A 432 8.15 6.90 23.09
CA GLY A 432 6.88 6.51 22.52
C GLY A 432 7.00 5.32 21.57
N ASP A 433 5.87 4.69 21.24
CA ASP A 433 5.85 3.50 20.37
C ASP A 433 6.49 3.77 19.00
N LEU A 434 6.20 4.93 18.38
CA LEU A 434 6.79 5.30 17.08
C LEU A 434 8.31 5.46 17.15
N ASP A 435 8.84 6.09 18.20
CA ASP A 435 10.27 6.28 18.39
C ASP A 435 11.00 4.94 18.53
N ARG A 436 10.43 4.02 19.32
CA ARG A 436 10.98 2.66 19.50
C ARG A 436 11.03 1.89 18.19
N ILE A 437 9.97 1.99 17.37
CA ILE A 437 9.93 1.32 16.06
C ILE A 437 10.97 1.88 15.11
N ILE A 438 11.07 3.19 15.03
CA ILE A 438 12.08 3.84 14.19
C ILE A 438 13.48 3.32 14.56
N LEU A 439 13.77 3.21 15.85
CA LEU A 439 15.06 2.70 16.33
C LEU A 439 15.25 1.21 16.03
N VAL A 440 14.20 0.40 16.16
CA VAL A 440 14.23 -1.03 15.79
C VAL A 440 14.46 -1.20 14.29
N LEU A 441 13.77 -0.44 13.47
CA LEU A 441 13.97 -0.47 12.02
C LEU A 441 15.39 -0.03 11.65
N ALA A 442 15.91 1.03 12.29
CA ALA A 442 17.29 1.48 12.09
C ALA A 442 18.32 0.45 12.52
N HIS A 443 18.01 -0.37 13.54
CA HIS A 443 18.85 -1.48 13.96
C HIS A 443 18.82 -2.65 12.96
N GLN A 444 17.64 -3.00 12.45
CA GLN A 444 17.46 -4.16 11.57
C GLN A 444 17.94 -3.92 10.14
N PHE A 445 17.78 -2.70 9.63
CA PHE A 445 18.07 -2.37 8.23
C PHE A 445 19.34 -1.55 8.04
N GLU A 446 20.13 -1.35 9.13
CA GLU A 446 21.34 -0.53 9.15
C GLU A 446 21.09 0.95 8.75
N GLU A 447 20.34 1.19 7.67
CA GLU A 447 19.92 2.52 7.20
C GLU A 447 18.42 2.52 6.88
N ILE A 448 17.70 3.55 7.33
CA ILE A 448 16.28 3.73 7.05
C ILE A 448 15.99 5.14 6.54
N SER A 449 14.90 5.26 5.78
CA SER A 449 14.32 6.53 5.35
C SER A 449 12.91 6.69 5.91
N ASN A 450 12.34 7.91 5.79
CA ASN A 450 10.94 8.16 6.13
C ASN A 450 10.01 7.20 5.34
N THR A 451 10.27 7.00 4.05
CA THR A 451 9.49 6.08 3.21
C THR A 451 9.54 4.62 3.69
N ASP A 452 10.67 4.19 4.24
CA ASP A 452 10.80 2.84 4.78
C ASP A 452 9.95 2.67 6.04
N ILE A 453 9.92 3.68 6.91
CA ILE A 453 9.08 3.69 8.12
C ILE A 453 7.58 3.67 7.76
N GLN A 454 7.16 4.40 6.72
CA GLN A 454 5.78 4.39 6.23
C GLN A 454 5.29 3.02 5.78
N ARG A 455 6.18 2.09 5.43
CA ARG A 455 5.80 0.69 5.12
C ARG A 455 5.34 -0.11 6.34
N TYR A 456 5.74 0.33 7.53
CA TYR A 456 5.47 -0.36 8.79
C TYR A 456 4.55 0.44 9.72
N ARG A 457 4.30 1.73 9.39
CA ARG A 457 3.52 2.64 10.22
C ARG A 457 2.56 3.47 9.38
N SER A 458 1.41 3.74 9.98
CA SER A 458 0.31 4.49 9.38
C SER A 458 0.31 5.97 9.74
N GLU A 459 1.27 6.41 10.54
CA GLU A 459 1.42 7.81 10.91
C GLU A 459 1.70 8.66 9.67
N HIS A 460 1.23 9.90 9.72
CA HIS A 460 1.46 10.84 8.63
C HIS A 460 2.98 11.05 8.41
N PRO A 461 3.46 11.14 7.16
CA PRO A 461 4.88 11.35 6.85
C PRO A 461 5.53 12.50 7.61
N ARG A 462 4.76 13.54 7.91
CA ARG A 462 5.18 14.70 8.71
C ARG A 462 5.51 14.32 10.15
N ASP A 463 4.64 13.50 10.78
CA ASP A 463 4.84 13.07 12.17
C ASP A 463 6.07 12.17 12.28
N ILE A 464 6.28 11.30 11.29
CA ILE A 464 7.48 10.48 11.17
C ILE A 464 8.73 11.36 11.03
N SER A 465 8.68 12.39 10.16
CA SER A 465 9.80 13.32 9.96
C SER A 465 10.13 14.12 11.23
N GLU A 466 9.11 14.51 11.99
CA GLU A 466 9.30 15.18 13.28
C GLU A 466 9.97 14.26 14.30
N ARG A 467 9.52 13.02 14.40
CA ARG A 467 10.14 12.03 15.29
C ARG A 467 11.57 11.70 14.90
N LEU A 468 11.85 11.51 13.62
CA LEU A 468 13.22 11.31 13.11
C LEU A 468 14.14 12.47 13.51
N ARG A 469 13.67 13.73 13.37
CA ARG A 469 14.44 14.91 13.81
C ARG A 469 14.72 14.90 15.31
N ASN A 470 13.68 14.61 16.11
CA ASN A 470 13.83 14.53 17.57
C ASN A 470 14.84 13.43 17.98
N LEU A 471 14.81 12.27 17.34
CA LEU A 471 15.76 11.20 17.60
C LEU A 471 17.18 11.57 17.19
N VAL A 472 17.36 12.33 16.11
CA VAL A 472 18.67 12.87 15.69
C VAL A 472 19.15 13.94 16.67
N GLN A 473 18.29 14.87 17.11
CA GLN A 473 18.64 15.91 18.09
C GLN A 473 19.06 15.32 19.44
N ASN A 474 18.43 14.21 19.85
CA ASN A 474 18.80 13.49 21.08
C ASN A 474 20.05 12.61 20.90
N GLY A 475 20.64 12.55 19.71
CA GLY A 475 21.83 11.75 19.42
C GLY A 475 21.57 10.25 19.34
N TRP A 476 20.31 9.81 19.21
CA TRP A 476 19.93 8.39 19.11
C TRP A 476 19.86 7.90 17.66
N LEU A 477 19.85 8.82 16.71
CA LEU A 477 20.04 8.55 15.28
C LEU A 477 21.08 9.51 14.70
N HIS A 478 21.79 9.06 13.69
CA HIS A 478 22.63 9.87 12.85
C HIS A 478 21.98 10.05 11.48
N GLN A 479 21.91 11.29 11.01
CA GLN A 479 21.36 11.62 9.70
C GLN A 479 22.49 11.74 8.69
N SER A 480 22.37 11.04 7.55
CA SER A 480 23.24 11.13 6.38
C SER A 480 22.45 11.51 5.14
N GLY A 481 23.10 12.14 4.16
CA GLY A 481 22.46 12.58 2.93
C GLY A 481 21.62 13.84 3.05
N LYS A 482 21.03 14.27 1.94
CA LYS A 482 20.15 15.44 1.83
C LYS A 482 18.95 15.09 0.95
N CYS A 483 17.83 15.76 1.19
CA CYS A 483 16.60 15.59 0.40
C CYS A 483 16.12 14.12 0.35
N ARG A 484 15.74 13.61 -0.81
CA ARG A 484 15.28 12.22 -1.02
C ARG A 484 16.31 11.16 -0.66
N GLY A 485 17.59 11.52 -0.59
CA GLY A 485 18.67 10.64 -0.18
C GLY A 485 18.91 10.62 1.33
N THR A 486 18.07 11.26 2.15
CA THR A 486 18.24 11.27 3.60
C THR A 486 18.06 9.87 4.17
N ARG A 487 19.08 9.42 4.90
CA ARG A 487 19.11 8.14 5.61
C ARG A 487 19.40 8.38 7.09
N TYR A 488 18.91 7.47 7.90
CA TYR A 488 19.07 7.50 9.36
C TYR A 488 19.64 6.18 9.81
N THR A 489 20.68 6.26 10.66
CA THR A 489 21.43 5.11 11.21
C THR A 489 21.54 5.23 12.73
N LEU A 490 21.75 4.14 13.44
CA LEU A 490 22.09 4.22 14.86
C LEU A 490 23.51 4.75 15.06
N PRO A 491 23.75 5.55 16.12
CA PRO A 491 25.10 5.95 16.50
C PRO A 491 25.91 4.71 16.89
N ASN A 492 27.15 4.56 16.41
CA ASN A 492 28.09 3.47 16.74
C ASN A 492 27.96 2.13 16.00
N GLN A 493 27.32 2.04 14.85
CA GLN A 493 27.55 0.86 14.00
C GLN A 493 28.93 0.85 13.29
N ASN A 494 29.73 1.91 13.45
CA ASN A 494 31.07 2.03 12.84
C ASN A 494 32.24 1.67 13.79
N SER A 495 32.01 1.11 14.96
CA SER A 495 33.12 0.67 15.83
C SER A 495 32.81 -0.62 16.57
N SER A 496 33.40 -1.66 16.03
CA SER A 496 33.92 -2.87 16.67
C SER A 496 33.00 -3.92 17.25
N ALA A 497 33.27 -5.10 16.71
CA ALA A 497 33.37 -6.40 17.34
C ALA A 497 32.07 -7.18 17.56
N GLN A 498 31.87 -8.06 16.59
CA GLN A 498 31.62 -9.50 16.80
C GLN A 498 30.67 -9.91 17.93
N LEU A 499 29.46 -10.25 17.52
CA LEU A 499 28.91 -11.56 17.88
C LEU A 499 28.02 -12.05 16.73
N SER A 500 28.67 -12.86 15.90
CA SER A 500 28.07 -13.63 14.83
C SER A 500 27.28 -14.80 15.41
N LEU A 501 25.96 -14.84 15.16
CA LEU A 501 25.18 -16.09 15.16
C LEU A 501 23.97 -15.92 14.27
N LEU A 502 24.19 -15.80 12.95
CA LEU A 502 23.30 -16.20 11.84
C LEU A 502 24.12 -16.02 10.55
N PRO A 503 23.97 -16.84 9.51
CA PRO A 503 24.85 -16.77 8.34
C PRO A 503 24.59 -15.46 7.58
N SER A 504 25.52 -14.54 7.77
CA SER A 504 25.57 -13.25 7.11
C SER A 504 25.91 -13.42 5.63
N SER A 505 25.18 -12.73 4.77
CA SER A 505 25.64 -12.40 3.42
C SER A 505 27.04 -11.77 3.53
N GLU A 506 28.03 -12.39 2.88
CA GLU A 506 29.42 -11.94 2.89
C GLU A 506 29.57 -10.52 2.31
N HIS A 507 29.58 -9.51 3.18
CA HIS A 507 30.15 -8.19 2.87
C HIS A 507 31.59 -8.21 3.39
N TYR A 508 32.56 -8.22 2.47
CA TYR A 508 33.95 -8.09 2.82
C TYR A 508 34.23 -6.65 3.24
N PRO A 509 34.76 -6.42 4.48
CA PRO A 509 35.18 -5.08 4.85
C PRO A 509 36.40 -4.64 3.99
N PRO A 510 36.56 -3.33 3.70
CA PRO A 510 37.63 -2.81 2.85
C PRO A 510 39.07 -3.12 3.34
N SER A 511 39.22 -3.62 4.56
CA SER A 511 40.50 -3.96 5.18
C SER A 511 40.91 -5.44 5.05
N SER A 512 40.11 -6.30 4.38
CA SER A 512 40.49 -7.71 4.21
C SER A 512 41.52 -7.87 3.09
N GLU A 513 42.51 -8.78 3.29
CA GLU A 513 43.51 -9.12 2.26
C GLU A 513 42.83 -9.50 0.92
N HIS A 514 41.65 -10.09 0.99
CA HIS A 514 40.90 -10.50 -0.19
C HIS A 514 40.31 -9.28 -0.94
N TYR A 515 39.84 -8.25 -0.23
CA TYR A 515 39.36 -7.01 -0.87
C TYR A 515 40.51 -6.27 -1.58
N GLN A 516 41.69 -6.27 -0.98
CA GLN A 516 42.89 -5.68 -1.61
C GLN A 516 43.29 -6.41 -2.90
N GLN A 517 43.12 -7.73 -2.96
CA GLN A 517 43.30 -8.49 -4.21
C GLN A 517 42.29 -8.10 -5.29
N LEU A 518 41.03 -7.93 -4.93
CA LEU A 518 39.98 -7.46 -5.85
C LEU A 518 40.24 -6.01 -6.32
N GLU A 519 40.74 -5.14 -5.44
CA GLU A 519 41.16 -3.77 -5.82
C GLU A 519 42.31 -3.78 -6.82
N ALA A 520 43.30 -4.65 -6.63
CA ALA A 520 44.41 -4.79 -7.57
C ALA A 520 43.94 -5.23 -8.98
N ILE A 521 42.94 -6.11 -9.06
CA ILE A 521 42.31 -6.53 -10.32
C ILE A 521 41.58 -5.36 -10.98
N ALA A 522 40.89 -4.53 -10.19
CA ALA A 522 40.10 -3.40 -10.68
C ALA A 522 40.93 -2.13 -11.00
N GLU A 523 42.16 -2.01 -10.43
CA GLU A 523 43.01 -0.82 -10.53
C GLU A 523 43.27 -0.33 -11.96
N PRO A 524 43.52 -1.19 -12.97
CA PRO A 524 43.72 -0.78 -14.36
C PRO A 524 42.53 -0.01 -14.94
N ILE A 525 41.32 -0.27 -14.41
CA ILE A 525 40.07 0.38 -14.84
C ILE A 525 39.85 1.71 -14.12
N ARG A 526 40.22 1.81 -12.83
CA ARG A 526 40.05 3.03 -12.02
C ARG A 526 40.96 4.18 -12.48
N ARG A 527 42.17 3.88 -12.95
CA ARG A 527 43.19 4.91 -13.31
C ARG A 527 43.04 5.52 -14.71
N LYS A 528 42.27 4.93 -15.63
CA LYS A 528 42.14 5.41 -17.01
C LYS A 528 40.74 5.95 -17.29
N GLY A 529 40.65 7.22 -17.73
CA GLY A 529 39.36 7.91 -17.96
C GLY A 529 38.54 7.42 -19.17
N ARG A 530 39.18 6.83 -20.21
CA ARG A 530 38.51 6.21 -21.37
C ARG A 530 39.02 4.79 -21.58
N ILE A 531 38.16 3.81 -21.37
CA ILE A 531 38.48 2.38 -21.48
C ILE A 531 37.44 1.71 -22.38
N SER A 532 37.87 0.73 -23.20
CA SER A 532 36.97 -0.01 -24.07
C SER A 532 35.98 -0.84 -23.24
N LYS A 533 34.75 -1.01 -23.75
CA LYS A 533 33.73 -1.85 -23.09
C LYS A 533 34.23 -3.28 -22.82
N ASP A 534 35.02 -3.84 -23.74
CA ASP A 534 35.55 -5.21 -23.62
C ASP A 534 36.58 -5.35 -22.49
N SER A 535 37.37 -4.31 -22.23
CA SER A 535 38.30 -4.32 -21.10
C SER A 535 37.58 -4.31 -19.75
N VAL A 536 36.50 -3.53 -19.64
CA VAL A 536 35.69 -3.50 -18.42
C VAL A 536 34.99 -4.85 -18.21
N ARG A 537 34.45 -5.46 -19.27
CA ARG A 537 33.82 -6.79 -19.22
C ARG A 537 34.79 -7.86 -18.74
N LYS A 538 36.02 -7.87 -19.24
CA LYS A 538 37.07 -8.83 -18.81
C LYS A 538 37.36 -8.72 -17.32
N VAL A 539 37.48 -7.49 -16.80
CA VAL A 539 37.73 -7.25 -15.38
C VAL A 539 36.53 -7.66 -14.53
N ILE A 540 35.29 -7.42 -14.97
CA ILE A 540 34.10 -7.91 -14.27
C ILE A 540 34.09 -9.45 -14.19
N LEU A 541 34.41 -10.15 -15.29
CA LEU A 541 34.49 -11.61 -15.29
C LEU A 541 35.60 -12.13 -14.34
N GLU A 542 36.72 -11.46 -14.28
CA GLU A 542 37.82 -11.81 -13.38
C GLU A 542 37.45 -11.57 -11.92
N LEU A 543 36.84 -10.44 -11.59
CA LEU A 543 36.35 -10.12 -10.25
C LEU A 543 35.31 -11.14 -9.76
N CYS A 544 34.39 -11.55 -10.64
CA CYS A 544 33.32 -12.51 -10.34
C CYS A 544 33.74 -13.99 -10.50
N SER A 545 35.03 -14.29 -10.79
CA SER A 545 35.45 -15.65 -11.16
C SER A 545 35.38 -16.66 -10.01
N GLN A 546 35.65 -16.23 -8.78
CA GLN A 546 35.75 -17.12 -7.62
C GLN A 546 34.56 -17.03 -6.66
N GLN A 547 33.79 -15.96 -6.72
CA GLN A 547 32.71 -15.69 -5.77
C GLN A 547 31.58 -14.85 -6.38
N TYR A 548 30.44 -14.84 -5.71
CA TYR A 548 29.34 -13.93 -6.02
C TYR A 548 29.63 -12.53 -5.47
N LEU A 549 29.71 -11.53 -6.36
CA LEU A 549 29.89 -10.13 -5.98
C LEU A 549 28.61 -9.33 -6.17
N PRO A 550 28.15 -8.58 -5.15
CA PRO A 550 27.03 -7.65 -5.25
C PRO A 550 27.31 -6.49 -6.21
N LEU A 551 26.27 -5.92 -6.81
CA LEU A 551 26.40 -4.79 -7.72
C LEU A 551 27.11 -3.59 -7.11
N GLY A 552 26.80 -3.27 -5.84
CA GLY A 552 27.44 -2.18 -5.09
C GLY A 552 28.94 -2.36 -4.98
N THR A 553 29.41 -3.56 -4.66
CA THR A 553 30.84 -3.90 -4.57
C THR A 553 31.53 -3.79 -5.93
N LEU A 554 30.90 -4.27 -7.01
CA LEU A 554 31.43 -4.09 -8.37
C LEU A 554 31.54 -2.62 -8.77
N ALA A 555 30.52 -1.82 -8.45
CA ALA A 555 30.50 -0.40 -8.72
C ALA A 555 31.61 0.35 -7.97
N GLN A 556 31.81 0.02 -6.69
CA GLN A 556 32.87 0.58 -5.84
C GLN A 556 34.27 0.20 -6.33
N LEU A 557 34.50 -1.08 -6.63
CA LEU A 557 35.79 -1.58 -7.15
C LEU A 557 36.15 -0.93 -8.50
N LEU A 558 35.18 -0.73 -9.38
CA LEU A 558 35.41 -0.16 -10.71
C LEU A 558 35.33 1.37 -10.75
N GLY A 559 34.97 2.03 -9.63
CA GLY A 559 34.82 3.48 -9.51
C GLY A 559 33.74 4.04 -10.46
N ARG A 560 32.60 3.35 -10.60
CA ARG A 560 31.50 3.73 -11.51
C ARG A 560 30.15 3.62 -10.80
N GLU A 561 29.18 4.38 -11.27
CA GLU A 561 27.81 4.33 -10.75
C GLU A 561 27.16 2.94 -10.93
N PRO A 562 26.45 2.42 -9.90
CA PRO A 562 25.83 1.09 -9.92
C PRO A 562 24.92 0.87 -11.14
N ASP A 563 24.11 1.86 -11.53
CA ASP A 563 23.22 1.77 -12.68
C ASP A 563 23.98 1.69 -14.01
N THR A 564 25.12 2.35 -14.10
CA THR A 564 26.02 2.24 -15.27
C THR A 564 26.57 0.82 -15.39
N ILE A 565 27.03 0.23 -14.27
CA ILE A 565 27.52 -1.14 -14.26
C ILE A 565 26.40 -2.13 -14.59
N ARG A 566 25.22 -1.98 -13.99
CA ARG A 566 24.06 -2.83 -14.25
C ARG A 566 23.65 -2.83 -15.71
N ASN A 567 23.39 -1.64 -16.26
CA ASN A 567 22.74 -1.52 -17.56
C ASN A 567 23.70 -1.73 -18.74
N HIS A 568 24.95 -1.31 -18.63
CA HIS A 568 25.90 -1.36 -19.74
C HIS A 568 26.78 -2.60 -19.76
N TYR A 569 26.88 -3.32 -18.61
CA TYR A 569 27.79 -4.48 -18.48
C TYR A 569 27.09 -5.72 -17.94
N VAL A 570 26.54 -5.67 -16.72
CA VAL A 570 26.03 -6.85 -16.04
C VAL A 570 24.83 -7.46 -16.77
N ASN A 571 23.80 -6.67 -17.08
CA ASN A 571 22.61 -7.19 -17.77
C ASN A 571 22.97 -7.81 -19.14
N PRO A 572 23.75 -7.16 -20.04
CA PRO A 572 24.19 -7.79 -21.27
C PRO A 572 24.99 -9.09 -21.04
N MET A 573 25.85 -9.12 -20.03
CA MET A 573 26.67 -10.32 -19.73
C MET A 573 25.85 -11.47 -19.14
N ILE A 574 24.75 -11.20 -18.46
CA ILE A 574 23.77 -12.21 -18.04
C ILE A 574 23.03 -12.77 -19.26
N ASP A 575 22.57 -11.90 -20.16
CA ASP A 575 21.85 -12.30 -21.36
C ASP A 575 22.76 -13.13 -22.31
N GLU A 576 24.07 -12.84 -22.32
CA GLU A 576 25.10 -13.62 -23.01
C GLU A 576 25.55 -14.87 -22.24
N ARG A 577 24.99 -15.18 -21.09
CA ARG A 577 25.33 -16.31 -20.20
C ARG A 577 26.79 -16.32 -19.73
N LEU A 578 27.40 -15.16 -19.59
CA LEU A 578 28.76 -15.00 -19.06
C LEU A 578 28.77 -14.85 -17.55
N LEU A 579 27.67 -14.33 -16.98
CA LEU A 579 27.45 -14.19 -15.55
C LEU A 579 26.19 -14.95 -15.14
N GLU A 580 26.24 -15.59 -13.99
CA GLU A 580 25.10 -16.19 -13.31
C GLU A 580 24.66 -15.34 -12.10
N LEU A 581 23.38 -15.42 -11.80
CA LEU A 581 22.72 -14.71 -10.71
C LEU A 581 22.75 -15.57 -9.45
N LYS A 582 23.06 -15.00 -8.30
CA LYS A 582 22.91 -15.67 -7.00
C LYS A 582 21.43 -16.01 -6.72
N HIS A 583 20.52 -15.14 -7.16
CA HIS A 583 19.07 -15.33 -7.08
C HIS A 583 18.46 -15.31 -8.48
N PRO A 584 18.47 -16.43 -9.23
CA PRO A 584 18.04 -16.48 -10.63
C PRO A 584 16.57 -16.12 -10.85
N GLN A 585 15.73 -16.41 -9.86
CA GLN A 585 14.28 -16.20 -9.91
C GLN A 585 13.86 -14.72 -9.76
N LEU A 586 14.73 -13.86 -9.22
CA LEU A 586 14.46 -12.45 -8.95
C LEU A 586 15.65 -11.58 -9.37
N ARG A 587 15.66 -11.13 -10.64
CA ARG A 587 16.75 -10.26 -11.15
C ARG A 587 17.01 -9.02 -10.30
N ASN A 588 15.99 -8.51 -9.59
CA ASN A 588 16.07 -7.33 -8.72
C ASN A 588 16.03 -7.69 -7.23
N HIS A 589 16.52 -8.87 -6.84
CA HIS A 589 16.61 -9.25 -5.44
C HIS A 589 17.52 -8.29 -4.67
N PRO A 590 17.17 -7.81 -3.45
CA PRO A 590 18.01 -6.88 -2.66
C PRO A 590 19.44 -7.41 -2.41
N GLN A 591 19.60 -8.72 -2.27
CA GLN A 591 20.89 -9.39 -2.10
C GLN A 591 21.41 -10.03 -3.39
N GLN A 592 21.06 -9.48 -4.54
CA GLN A 592 21.52 -10.00 -5.81
C GLN A 592 23.04 -9.84 -5.96
N ALA A 593 23.69 -10.92 -6.38
CA ALA A 593 25.12 -10.97 -6.64
C ALA A 593 25.40 -11.78 -7.90
N TYR A 594 26.56 -11.58 -8.47
CA TYR A 594 26.91 -12.10 -9.80
C TYR A 594 28.20 -12.93 -9.72
N ARG A 595 28.25 -14.04 -10.43
CA ARG A 595 29.43 -14.89 -10.58
C ARG A 595 29.65 -15.26 -12.03
N THR A 596 30.91 -15.43 -12.42
CA THR A 596 31.29 -15.86 -13.77
C THR A 596 30.96 -17.34 -13.97
N VAL A 597 30.30 -17.68 -15.06
CA VAL A 597 29.94 -19.06 -15.40
C VAL A 597 31.21 -19.85 -15.73
N SER A 598 31.50 -20.92 -14.99
CA SER A 598 32.64 -21.80 -15.24
C SER A 598 32.46 -22.60 -16.51
N ARG A 599 33.49 -22.69 -17.36
CA ARG A 599 33.46 -23.40 -18.63
C ARG A 599 33.14 -24.91 -18.52
N SER A 600 33.14 -25.50 -17.32
CA SER A 600 32.80 -26.92 -17.12
C SER A 600 31.32 -27.27 -17.30
N HIS A 601 30.42 -26.29 -17.36
CA HIS A 601 28.96 -26.51 -17.59
C HIS A 601 28.54 -26.44 -19.06
N PHE A 602 29.46 -26.10 -19.98
CA PHE A 602 29.13 -26.03 -21.42
C PHE A 602 29.17 -27.37 -22.16
N LEU A 603 29.67 -28.45 -21.52
CA LEU A 603 29.81 -29.79 -22.16
C LEU A 603 28.71 -30.80 -21.79
N SER A 604 27.78 -30.44 -20.87
CA SER A 604 26.69 -31.34 -20.47
C SER A 604 25.31 -31.00 -21.04
N ALA A 605 25.19 -29.99 -21.90
CA ALA A 605 23.91 -29.55 -22.48
C ALA A 605 23.81 -29.78 -24.01
N GLN A 606 24.65 -30.63 -24.59
CA GLN A 606 24.54 -31.05 -26.01
C GLN A 606 24.20 -32.54 -26.21
N ASP A 607 23.98 -33.28 -25.12
CA ASP A 607 23.52 -34.67 -25.17
C ASP A 607 22.29 -34.87 -24.26
N GLU A 608 21.18 -34.18 -24.55
CA GLU A 608 19.80 -34.58 -24.19
C GLU A 608 18.81 -33.95 -25.19
#